data_be22184da556277eb8890af330d9788a
#
_entry.id   be22184da556277eb8890af330d9788a
#
_cell.length_a   1.000
_cell.length_b   1.000
_cell.length_c   1.000
_cell.angle_alpha   90.00
_cell.angle_beta   90.00
_cell.angle_gamma   90.00
#
_symmetry.space_group_name_H-M   'P 1'
#
loop_
_entity.id
_entity.type
_entity.pdbx_description
1 polymer ?
#
loop_
_entity_poly.entity_id
_entity_poly.type
_entity_poly.pdbx_seq_one_letter_code
_entity_poly.pdbx_strand_id
1 'polypeptide(L)'
;MAGSGEVFDVEEGMVTVTDSAKVSGEGMASAHKVLVAEDDSLIRMDLIEMLREEGYDVVGEAPNGQAAVELTESLGPDLVIMDIKMPIRDGIDAATEIAQKRLAPVVMLTAFSQRDFIEKARDAGAMAYLVKPFTKADLVPAIEVAVSRYQELKMLEREVATVNDRLETRKLVERAKGLLMEKQALSEPEAFKWIQRAAMDRRTTMKAVAQVVVETLAT
;
A
#
# COMPACT_ATOMS: atom_id res chain seq x y z
N MET A 1 35.12 -34.11 49.18
CA MET A 1 34.77 -32.70 49.27
C MET A 1 35.85 -31.92 48.53
N ALA A 2 35.70 -31.73 47.31
CA ALA A 2 36.65 -30.98 46.46
C ALA A 2 35.87 -30.03 45.64
N GLY A 3 36.05 -28.77 45.90
CA GLY A 3 35.54 -27.65 45.03
C GLY A 3 36.51 -27.40 43.90
N SER A 4 36.04 -27.55 42.70
CA SER A 4 36.77 -27.22 41.50
C SER A 4 36.53 -25.74 41.17
N GLY A 5 37.60 -24.94 41.29
CA GLY A 5 37.64 -23.56 40.88
C GLY A 5 37.78 -23.48 39.38
N GLU A 6 36.95 -22.66 38.75
CA GLU A 6 37.12 -22.23 37.35
C GLU A 6 38.19 -21.13 37.33
N VAL A 7 39.23 -21.35 36.56
CA VAL A 7 40.25 -20.38 36.23
C VAL A 7 39.83 -19.70 34.95
N PHE A 8 39.58 -18.39 35.02
CA PHE A 8 39.43 -17.55 33.83
C PHE A 8 40.79 -17.10 33.37
N ASP A 9 41.18 -17.55 32.18
CA ASP A 9 42.37 -17.05 31.50
C ASP A 9 41.91 -16.05 30.45
N VAL A 10 42.43 -14.84 30.53
CA VAL A 10 42.17 -13.74 29.61
C VAL A 10 43.42 -13.57 28.75
N GLU A 11 43.40 -14.07 27.53
CA GLU A 11 44.35 -13.67 26.49
C GLU A 11 43.68 -13.12 25.26
N GLU A 12 44.25 -12.03 24.82
CA GLU A 12 43.94 -11.11 23.73
C GLU A 12 43.42 -11.70 22.43
N GLY A 13 42.34 -11.08 21.92
CA GLY A 13 42.22 -10.59 20.55
C GLY A 13 42.24 -11.57 19.39
N MET A 14 41.12 -12.09 19.03
CA MET A 14 40.63 -12.16 17.67
C MET A 14 39.36 -13.02 17.61
N VAL A 15 38.20 -12.36 17.57
CA VAL A 15 36.93 -13.04 17.29
C VAL A 15 36.86 -13.26 15.78
N THR A 16 37.30 -14.42 15.31
CA THR A 16 36.96 -14.89 13.97
C THR A 16 35.58 -15.54 14.05
N VAL A 17 34.56 -14.80 13.65
CA VAL A 17 33.23 -15.39 13.42
C VAL A 17 33.29 -16.13 12.09
N THR A 18 33.62 -17.41 12.14
CA THR A 18 33.34 -18.38 11.08
C THR A 18 32.11 -19.17 11.52
N ASP A 19 30.95 -18.57 11.32
CA ASP A 19 29.72 -19.37 11.31
C ASP A 19 29.13 -19.32 9.90
N SER A 20 29.47 -20.40 9.16
CA SER A 20 28.82 -20.73 7.91
C SER A 20 27.43 -21.28 8.23
N ALA A 21 26.55 -20.45 8.76
CA ALA A 21 25.14 -20.74 8.76
C ALA A 21 24.65 -20.62 7.31
N LYS A 22 24.49 -21.76 6.66
CA LYS A 22 23.59 -21.93 5.53
C LYS A 22 22.26 -21.29 5.93
N VAL A 23 22.01 -20.10 5.43
CA VAL A 23 20.66 -19.55 5.36
C VAL A 23 19.92 -20.40 4.34
N SER A 24 19.34 -21.46 4.84
CA SER A 24 18.38 -22.29 4.12
C SER A 24 17.19 -21.40 3.80
N GLY A 25 16.80 -21.37 2.51
CA GLY A 25 15.78 -20.50 1.95
C GLY A 25 14.49 -20.45 2.77
N GLU A 26 14.31 -19.34 3.43
CA GLU A 26 13.02 -18.93 3.92
C GLU A 26 12.35 -18.10 2.84
N GLY A 27 11.24 -18.65 2.35
CA GLY A 27 10.19 -17.97 1.62
C GLY A 27 10.68 -17.12 0.45
N MET A 28 10.60 -17.63 -0.78
CA MET A 28 10.61 -16.79 -1.96
C MET A 28 9.48 -15.75 -1.76
N ALA A 29 9.85 -14.56 -1.29
CA ALA A 29 8.99 -13.41 -1.41
C ALA A 29 8.61 -13.35 -2.90
N SER A 30 7.31 -13.42 -3.20
CA SER A 30 6.82 -13.34 -4.57
C SER A 30 7.45 -12.12 -5.22
N ALA A 31 8.16 -12.31 -6.32
CA ALA A 31 8.80 -11.22 -7.04
C ALA A 31 7.75 -10.14 -7.33
N HIS A 32 8.06 -8.87 -7.03
CA HIS A 32 7.13 -7.79 -7.31
C HIS A 32 6.82 -7.72 -8.81
N LYS A 33 5.53 -7.71 -9.13
CA LYS A 33 5.03 -7.58 -10.49
C LYS A 33 5.16 -6.13 -10.96
N VAL A 34 5.94 -5.92 -12.01
CA VAL A 34 6.22 -4.58 -12.54
C VAL A 34 5.63 -4.43 -13.94
N LEU A 35 4.93 -3.33 -14.17
CA LEU A 35 4.54 -2.86 -15.49
C LEU A 35 5.52 -1.77 -15.94
N VAL A 36 6.03 -1.88 -17.15
CA VAL A 36 6.94 -0.89 -17.76
C VAL A 36 6.21 -0.14 -18.86
N ALA A 37 6.15 1.19 -18.76
CA ALA A 37 5.57 2.08 -19.76
C ALA A 37 6.64 3.04 -20.31
N GLU A 38 7.07 2.81 -21.53
CA GLU A 38 8.14 3.54 -22.22
C GLU A 38 7.92 3.41 -23.72
N ASP A 39 7.92 4.52 -24.46
CA ASP A 39 7.69 4.49 -25.90
C ASP A 39 8.93 4.08 -26.71
N ASP A 40 10.12 4.45 -26.24
CA ASP A 40 11.37 3.99 -26.86
C ASP A 40 11.63 2.51 -26.55
N SER A 41 11.63 1.69 -27.61
CA SER A 41 11.79 0.24 -27.47
C SER A 41 13.15 -0.19 -26.94
N LEU A 42 14.22 0.58 -27.21
CA LEU A 42 15.55 0.25 -26.71
C LEU A 42 15.66 0.54 -25.21
N ILE A 43 15.19 1.72 -24.79
CA ILE A 43 15.17 2.08 -23.36
C ILE A 43 14.27 1.10 -22.58
N ARG A 44 13.13 0.73 -23.15
CA ARG A 44 12.20 -0.24 -22.55
C ARG A 44 12.86 -1.61 -22.38
N MET A 45 13.56 -2.10 -23.40
CA MET A 45 14.29 -3.38 -23.32
C MET A 45 15.37 -3.36 -22.23
N ASP A 46 16.20 -2.32 -22.20
CA ASP A 46 17.26 -2.17 -21.20
C ASP A 46 16.68 -2.14 -19.77
N LEU A 47 15.59 -1.39 -19.58
CA LEU A 47 14.91 -1.31 -18.29
C LEU A 47 14.34 -2.66 -17.85
N ILE A 48 13.72 -3.41 -18.76
CA ILE A 48 13.19 -4.75 -18.50
C ILE A 48 14.30 -5.72 -18.13
N GLU A 49 15.44 -5.66 -18.83
CA GLU A 49 16.60 -6.49 -18.51
C GLU A 49 17.13 -6.17 -17.11
N MET A 50 17.31 -4.89 -16.77
CA MET A 50 17.72 -4.46 -15.43
C MET A 50 16.77 -4.99 -14.34
N LEU A 51 15.46 -4.87 -14.55
CA LEU A 51 14.45 -5.33 -13.60
C LEU A 51 14.51 -6.85 -13.40
N ARG A 52 14.61 -7.62 -14.47
CA ARG A 52 14.69 -9.09 -14.41
C ARG A 52 15.95 -9.58 -13.71
N GLU A 53 17.08 -8.91 -13.94
CA GLU A 53 18.35 -9.24 -13.26
C GLU A 53 18.27 -8.97 -11.75
N GLU A 54 17.47 -7.98 -11.32
CA GLU A 54 17.21 -7.68 -9.90
C GLU A 54 16.05 -8.52 -9.31
N GLY A 55 15.51 -9.46 -10.09
CA GLY A 55 14.50 -10.41 -9.62
C GLY A 55 13.06 -9.92 -9.64
N TYR A 56 12.76 -8.80 -10.32
CA TYR A 56 11.41 -8.33 -10.55
C TYR A 56 10.71 -9.12 -11.65
N ASP A 57 9.39 -9.33 -11.51
CA ASP A 57 8.56 -9.98 -12.52
C ASP A 57 7.90 -8.91 -13.41
N VAL A 58 8.42 -8.72 -14.63
CA VAL A 58 7.83 -7.79 -15.59
C VAL A 58 6.63 -8.43 -16.26
N VAL A 59 5.44 -8.06 -15.80
CA VAL A 59 4.16 -8.64 -16.21
C VAL A 59 3.53 -7.98 -17.43
N GLY A 60 4.02 -6.80 -17.84
CA GLY A 60 3.51 -6.12 -19.01
C GLY A 60 4.38 -4.95 -19.48
N GLU A 61 4.19 -4.58 -20.74
CA GLU A 61 4.88 -3.50 -21.44
C GLU A 61 3.86 -2.59 -22.12
N ALA A 62 3.98 -1.29 -21.95
CA ALA A 62 3.11 -0.30 -22.56
C ALA A 62 3.92 0.72 -23.39
N PRO A 63 3.58 0.95 -24.66
CA PRO A 63 4.26 1.94 -25.48
C PRO A 63 3.69 3.37 -25.34
N ASN A 64 2.70 3.57 -24.48
CA ASN A 64 2.04 4.87 -24.24
C ASN A 64 1.22 4.84 -22.95
N GLY A 65 0.82 6.03 -22.48
CA GLY A 65 0.08 6.16 -21.22
C GLY A 65 -1.32 5.53 -21.22
N GLN A 66 -1.99 5.46 -22.38
CA GLN A 66 -3.31 4.82 -22.47
C GLN A 66 -3.18 3.31 -22.23
N ALA A 67 -2.27 2.64 -22.94
CA ALA A 67 -1.99 1.24 -22.73
C ALA A 67 -1.50 0.94 -21.31
N ALA A 68 -0.74 1.87 -20.72
CA ALA A 68 -0.26 1.72 -19.34
C ALA A 68 -1.41 1.66 -18.33
N VAL A 69 -2.42 2.53 -18.45
CA VAL A 69 -3.61 2.49 -17.57
C VAL A 69 -4.39 1.19 -17.77
N GLU A 70 -4.70 0.81 -19.01
CA GLU A 70 -5.47 -0.40 -19.33
C GLU A 70 -4.77 -1.68 -18.83
N LEU A 71 -3.45 -1.77 -19.01
CA LEU A 71 -2.67 -2.91 -18.52
C LEU A 71 -2.55 -2.90 -16.99
N THR A 72 -2.45 -1.73 -16.36
CA THR A 72 -2.44 -1.64 -14.89
C THR A 72 -3.76 -2.15 -14.31
N GLU A 73 -4.89 -1.80 -14.90
CA GLU A 73 -6.21 -2.30 -14.46
C GLU A 73 -6.37 -3.80 -14.66
N SER A 74 -5.90 -4.33 -15.78
CA SER A 74 -6.11 -5.75 -16.13
C SER A 74 -5.13 -6.70 -15.46
N LEU A 75 -3.87 -6.30 -15.29
CA LEU A 75 -2.80 -7.17 -14.77
C LEU A 75 -2.58 -7.02 -13.26
N GLY A 76 -3.00 -5.89 -12.66
CA GLY A 76 -2.82 -5.61 -11.24
C GLY A 76 -1.35 -5.68 -10.80
N PRO A 77 -0.43 -4.90 -11.40
CA PRO A 77 0.97 -4.91 -11.01
C PRO A 77 1.15 -4.32 -9.61
N ASP A 78 2.24 -4.71 -8.94
CA ASP A 78 2.63 -4.13 -7.66
C ASP A 78 3.32 -2.77 -7.82
N LEU A 79 3.79 -2.46 -9.03
CA LEU A 79 4.49 -1.22 -9.37
C LEU A 79 4.35 -0.92 -10.87
N VAL A 80 4.24 0.36 -11.21
CA VAL A 80 4.36 0.86 -12.59
C VAL A 80 5.60 1.75 -12.70
N ILE A 81 6.47 1.48 -13.67
CA ILE A 81 7.56 2.38 -14.05
C ILE A 81 7.17 3.02 -15.37
N MET A 82 7.11 4.36 -15.40
CA MET A 82 6.47 5.08 -16.49
C MET A 82 7.29 6.28 -16.95
N ASP A 83 7.56 6.37 -18.25
CA ASP A 83 8.12 7.59 -18.82
C ASP A 83 7.10 8.73 -18.82
N ILE A 84 7.58 9.96 -18.69
CA ILE A 84 6.73 11.16 -18.74
C ILE A 84 6.24 11.40 -20.17
N LYS A 85 7.16 11.37 -21.13
CA LYS A 85 6.85 11.76 -22.51
C LYS A 85 6.54 10.53 -23.37
N MET A 86 5.30 10.24 -23.53
CA MET A 86 4.81 9.18 -24.40
C MET A 86 3.77 9.68 -25.40
N PRO A 87 3.62 9.04 -26.56
CA PRO A 87 2.59 9.37 -27.54
C PRO A 87 1.18 9.00 -27.03
N ILE A 88 0.14 9.51 -27.70
CA ILE A 88 -1.30 9.26 -27.45
C ILE A 88 -1.76 9.87 -26.12
N ARG A 89 -1.13 9.46 -25.01
CA ARG A 89 -1.36 9.95 -23.67
C ARG A 89 -0.03 10.03 -22.94
N ASP A 90 0.28 11.18 -22.34
CA ASP A 90 1.53 11.33 -21.59
C ASP A 90 1.48 10.60 -20.25
N GLY A 91 2.68 10.36 -19.68
CA GLY A 91 2.82 9.60 -18.45
C GLY A 91 2.26 10.33 -17.22
N ILE A 92 2.23 11.67 -17.21
CA ILE A 92 1.70 12.44 -16.08
C ILE A 92 0.19 12.25 -15.99
N ASP A 93 -0.51 12.33 -17.11
CA ASP A 93 -1.96 12.11 -17.17
C ASP A 93 -2.30 10.65 -16.83
N ALA A 94 -1.51 9.69 -17.30
CA ALA A 94 -1.69 8.29 -16.99
C ALA A 94 -1.42 7.99 -15.50
N ALA A 95 -0.34 8.54 -14.93
CA ALA A 95 -0.02 8.40 -13.52
C ALA A 95 -1.10 9.01 -12.62
N THR A 96 -1.66 10.15 -13.02
CA THR A 96 -2.76 10.80 -12.29
C THR A 96 -3.97 9.85 -12.19
N GLU A 97 -4.36 9.20 -13.28
CA GLU A 97 -5.49 8.26 -13.26
C GLU A 97 -5.18 7.01 -12.43
N ILE A 98 -3.98 6.43 -12.59
CA ILE A 98 -3.54 5.26 -11.80
C ILE A 98 -3.56 5.58 -10.31
N ALA A 99 -3.07 6.77 -9.93
CA ALA A 99 -3.04 7.23 -8.54
C ALA A 99 -4.46 7.49 -8.00
N GLN A 100 -5.33 8.17 -8.76
CA GLN A 100 -6.72 8.44 -8.37
C GLN A 100 -7.53 7.16 -8.16
N LYS A 101 -7.35 6.17 -9.04
CA LYS A 101 -7.97 4.85 -8.95
C LYS A 101 -7.26 3.92 -7.96
N ARG A 102 -6.10 4.34 -7.41
CA ARG A 102 -5.29 3.56 -6.45
C ARG A 102 -4.90 2.17 -6.94
N LEU A 103 -4.57 2.08 -8.21
CA LEU A 103 -4.26 0.81 -8.86
C LEU A 103 -2.89 0.28 -8.44
N ALA A 104 -1.86 1.11 -8.53
CA ALA A 104 -0.48 0.75 -8.19
C ALA A 104 0.36 2.01 -7.87
N PRO A 105 1.50 1.89 -7.16
CA PRO A 105 2.49 2.95 -7.06
C PRO A 105 3.14 3.19 -8.42
N VAL A 106 3.48 4.46 -8.70
CA VAL A 106 4.13 4.87 -9.95
C VAL A 106 5.51 5.45 -9.66
N VAL A 107 6.53 4.95 -10.36
CA VAL A 107 7.86 5.56 -10.49
C VAL A 107 7.94 6.24 -11.85
N MET A 108 8.14 7.56 -11.87
CA MET A 108 8.25 8.30 -13.12
C MET A 108 9.68 8.31 -13.65
N LEU A 109 9.87 8.04 -14.93
CA LEU A 109 11.13 8.25 -15.63
C LEU A 109 11.10 9.62 -16.31
N THR A 110 12.18 10.38 -16.21
CA THR A 110 12.26 11.71 -16.80
C THR A 110 13.63 11.98 -17.42
N ALA A 111 13.64 12.55 -18.60
CA ALA A 111 14.87 13.07 -19.23
C ALA A 111 15.27 14.45 -18.66
N PHE A 112 14.45 15.05 -17.81
CA PHE A 112 14.63 16.41 -17.32
C PHE A 112 14.74 16.44 -15.81
N SER A 113 15.85 16.99 -15.33
CA SER A 113 16.05 17.33 -13.90
C SER A 113 15.39 18.66 -13.49
N GLN A 114 14.58 19.26 -14.38
CA GLN A 114 13.94 20.54 -14.11
C GLN A 114 12.85 20.40 -13.05
N ARG A 115 12.84 21.31 -12.11
CA ARG A 115 11.94 21.34 -10.96
C ARG A 115 10.47 21.22 -11.32
N ASP A 116 10.07 21.85 -12.42
CA ASP A 116 8.67 21.87 -12.90
C ASP A 116 8.12 20.46 -13.24
N PHE A 117 8.95 19.57 -13.79
CA PHE A 117 8.54 18.21 -14.10
C PHE A 117 8.45 17.33 -12.85
N ILE A 118 9.34 17.55 -11.89
CA ILE A 118 9.31 16.85 -10.61
C ILE A 118 8.06 17.24 -9.81
N GLU A 119 7.71 18.53 -9.80
CA GLU A 119 6.49 19.02 -9.15
C GLU A 119 5.24 18.43 -9.81
N LYS A 120 5.16 18.43 -11.14
CA LYS A 120 4.04 17.81 -11.87
C LYS A 120 3.92 16.30 -11.62
N ALA A 121 5.04 15.57 -11.60
CA ALA A 121 5.04 14.13 -11.30
C ALA A 121 4.54 13.87 -9.86
N ARG A 122 4.99 14.67 -8.89
CA ARG A 122 4.50 14.59 -7.51
C ARG A 122 3.00 14.89 -7.42
N ASP A 123 2.54 15.96 -8.08
CA ASP A 123 1.12 16.36 -8.06
C ASP A 123 0.22 15.35 -8.79
N ALA A 124 0.77 14.60 -9.75
CA ALA A 124 0.15 13.44 -10.37
C ALA A 124 0.10 12.20 -9.46
N GLY A 125 0.68 12.26 -8.26
CA GLY A 125 0.66 11.16 -7.30
C GLY A 125 1.77 10.12 -7.50
N ALA A 126 2.83 10.44 -8.25
CA ALA A 126 4.00 9.59 -8.37
C ALA A 126 4.69 9.42 -7.00
N MET A 127 5.07 8.20 -6.67
CA MET A 127 5.71 7.86 -5.39
C MET A 127 7.22 8.10 -5.41
N ALA A 128 7.85 7.99 -6.59
CA ALA A 128 9.25 8.31 -6.82
C ALA A 128 9.47 8.75 -8.28
N TYR A 129 10.64 9.28 -8.57
CA TYR A 129 11.07 9.59 -9.93
C TYR A 129 12.54 9.21 -10.13
N LEU A 130 12.90 8.94 -11.38
CA LEU A 130 14.24 8.62 -11.83
C LEU A 130 14.62 9.50 -13.02
N VAL A 131 15.82 10.06 -13.01
CA VAL A 131 16.33 10.89 -14.11
C VAL A 131 17.15 10.03 -15.07
N LYS A 132 16.81 10.08 -16.36
CA LYS A 132 17.56 9.43 -17.43
C LYS A 132 18.86 10.21 -17.75
N PRO A 133 20.04 9.55 -17.96
CA PRO A 133 20.23 8.11 -17.86
C PRO A 133 20.37 7.64 -16.40
N PHE A 134 19.85 6.47 -16.09
CA PHE A 134 19.91 5.86 -14.76
C PHE A 134 20.60 4.48 -14.82
N THR A 135 21.05 4.02 -13.67
CA THR A 135 21.68 2.72 -13.48
C THR A 135 20.81 1.82 -12.59
N LYS A 136 21.17 0.54 -12.46
CA LYS A 136 20.53 -0.36 -11.49
C LYS A 136 20.63 0.16 -10.05
N ALA A 137 21.78 0.79 -9.71
CA ALA A 137 21.97 1.38 -8.38
C ALA A 137 21.01 2.52 -8.07
N ASP A 138 20.47 3.19 -9.10
CA ASP A 138 19.47 4.23 -8.95
C ASP A 138 18.06 3.66 -8.97
N LEU A 139 17.82 2.62 -9.78
CA LEU A 139 16.51 2.01 -10.03
C LEU A 139 15.97 1.31 -8.79
N VAL A 140 16.75 0.42 -8.17
CA VAL A 140 16.30 -0.40 -7.04
C VAL A 140 15.87 0.46 -5.85
N PRO A 141 16.66 1.44 -5.36
CA PRO A 141 16.21 2.31 -4.27
C PRO A 141 14.95 3.12 -4.61
N ALA A 142 14.79 3.57 -5.85
CA ALA A 142 13.59 4.30 -6.26
C ALA A 142 12.34 3.42 -6.20
N ILE A 143 12.46 2.16 -6.59
CA ILE A 143 11.38 1.17 -6.48
C ILE A 143 11.01 0.93 -5.00
N GLU A 144 12.01 0.67 -4.15
CA GLU A 144 11.79 0.42 -2.73
C GLU A 144 11.09 1.59 -2.03
N VAL A 145 11.53 2.82 -2.33
CA VAL A 145 10.88 4.04 -1.82
C VAL A 145 9.44 4.15 -2.30
N ALA A 146 9.19 3.88 -3.58
CA ALA A 146 7.84 3.98 -4.14
C ALA A 146 6.89 2.96 -3.50
N VAL A 147 7.32 1.71 -3.37
CA VAL A 147 6.52 0.64 -2.75
C VAL A 147 6.26 0.93 -1.28
N SER A 148 7.28 1.33 -0.52
CA SER A 148 7.15 1.67 0.90
C SER A 148 6.17 2.82 1.13
N ARG A 149 6.30 3.92 0.40
CA ARG A 149 5.38 5.08 0.49
C ARG A 149 3.93 4.71 0.16
N TYR A 150 3.74 3.87 -0.84
CA TYR A 150 2.40 3.42 -1.21
C TYR A 150 1.77 2.53 -0.14
N GLN A 151 2.57 1.67 0.48
CA GLN A 151 2.11 0.84 1.61
C GLN A 151 1.73 1.71 2.81
N GLU A 152 2.54 2.70 3.17
CA GLU A 152 2.23 3.68 4.22
C GLU A 152 0.91 4.41 3.94
N LEU A 153 0.74 4.90 2.71
CA LEU A 153 -0.50 5.56 2.30
C LEU A 153 -1.72 4.64 2.47
N LYS A 154 -1.63 3.40 2.00
CA LYS A 154 -2.71 2.40 2.18
C LYS A 154 -3.01 2.11 3.65
N MET A 155 -2.01 2.06 4.51
CA MET A 155 -2.21 1.85 5.94
C MET A 155 -2.94 3.03 6.58
N LEU A 156 -2.51 4.26 6.29
CA LEU A 156 -3.16 5.48 6.78
C LEU A 156 -4.63 5.57 6.33
N GLU A 157 -4.92 5.24 5.09
CA GLU A 157 -6.29 5.23 4.58
C GLU A 157 -7.20 4.22 5.27
N ARG A 158 -6.67 3.02 5.54
CA ARG A 158 -7.40 1.99 6.31
C ARG A 158 -7.67 2.46 7.73
N GLU A 159 -6.71 3.14 8.34
CA GLU A 159 -6.89 3.69 9.68
C GLU A 159 -7.97 4.78 9.70
N VAL A 160 -7.91 5.73 8.76
CA VAL A 160 -8.93 6.78 8.60
C VAL A 160 -10.32 6.17 8.35
N ALA A 161 -10.43 5.17 7.47
CA ALA A 161 -11.68 4.49 7.20
C ALA A 161 -12.23 3.80 8.47
N THR A 162 -11.36 3.17 9.26
CA THR A 162 -11.73 2.52 10.52
C THR A 162 -12.23 3.53 11.55
N VAL A 163 -11.56 4.68 11.69
CA VAL A 163 -11.98 5.75 12.61
C VAL A 163 -13.33 6.35 12.19
N ASN A 164 -13.50 6.61 10.90
CA ASN A 164 -14.77 7.12 10.37
C ASN A 164 -15.92 6.11 10.58
N ASP A 165 -15.69 4.82 10.35
CA ASP A 165 -16.72 3.79 10.59
C ASP A 165 -17.11 3.70 12.07
N ARG A 166 -16.15 3.81 12.99
CA ARG A 166 -16.41 3.88 14.42
C ARG A 166 -17.24 5.11 14.81
N LEU A 167 -16.93 6.26 14.23
CA LEU A 167 -17.67 7.50 14.47
C LEU A 167 -19.12 7.40 13.98
N GLU A 168 -19.32 6.91 12.76
CA GLU A 168 -20.66 6.69 12.19
C GLU A 168 -21.45 5.66 13.00
N THR A 169 -20.81 4.58 13.41
CA THR A 169 -21.43 3.58 14.29
C THR A 169 -21.89 4.21 15.60
N ARG A 170 -21.05 5.04 16.23
CA ARG A 170 -21.40 5.73 17.47
C ARG A 170 -22.60 6.66 17.28
N LYS A 171 -22.61 7.48 16.23
CA LYS A 171 -23.73 8.38 15.91
C LYS A 171 -25.04 7.62 15.72
N LEU A 172 -25.00 6.51 14.98
CA LEU A 172 -26.18 5.67 14.74
C LEU A 172 -26.69 5.02 16.03
N VAL A 173 -25.80 4.48 16.85
CA VAL A 173 -26.18 3.88 18.15
C VAL A 173 -26.77 4.92 19.10
N GLU A 174 -26.18 6.10 19.19
CA GLU A 174 -26.74 7.19 20.00
C GLU A 174 -28.16 7.62 19.53
N ARG A 175 -28.34 7.75 18.22
CA ARG A 175 -29.66 8.07 17.63
C ARG A 175 -30.67 6.95 17.88
N ALA A 176 -30.29 5.71 17.72
CA ALA A 176 -31.14 4.56 17.99
C ALA A 176 -31.53 4.48 19.49
N LYS A 177 -30.58 4.74 20.40
CA LYS A 177 -30.86 4.84 21.83
C LYS A 177 -31.91 5.90 22.10
N GLY A 178 -31.74 7.11 21.55
CA GLY A 178 -32.71 8.21 21.73
C GLY A 178 -34.13 7.82 21.30
N LEU A 179 -34.28 7.16 20.16
CA LEU A 179 -35.57 6.68 19.66
C LEU A 179 -36.17 5.57 20.55
N LEU A 180 -35.36 4.63 21.02
CA LEU A 180 -35.84 3.60 21.96
C LEU A 180 -36.27 4.19 23.29
N MET A 181 -35.56 5.17 23.79
CA MET A 181 -35.95 5.90 25.02
C MET A 181 -37.27 6.64 24.83
N GLU A 182 -37.46 7.33 23.71
CA GLU A 182 -38.66 8.11 23.41
C GLU A 182 -39.88 7.23 23.12
N LYS A 183 -39.72 6.21 22.25
CA LYS A 183 -40.87 5.42 21.75
C LYS A 183 -41.19 4.21 22.62
N GLN A 184 -40.22 3.69 23.38
CA GLN A 184 -40.41 2.49 24.20
C GLN A 184 -40.21 2.73 25.70
N ALA A 185 -40.00 3.97 26.11
CA ALA A 185 -39.82 4.38 27.49
C ALA A 185 -38.69 3.66 28.24
N LEU A 186 -37.64 3.24 27.50
CA LEU A 186 -36.45 2.61 28.06
C LEU A 186 -35.51 3.66 28.65
N SER A 187 -34.81 3.31 29.73
CA SER A 187 -33.68 4.11 30.19
C SER A 187 -32.50 3.94 29.23
N GLU A 188 -31.55 4.89 29.26
CA GLU A 188 -30.36 4.83 28.39
C GLU A 188 -29.58 3.51 28.50
N PRO A 189 -29.29 2.98 29.71
CA PRO A 189 -28.62 1.68 29.83
C PRO A 189 -29.43 0.51 29.28
N GLU A 190 -30.77 0.54 29.37
CA GLU A 190 -31.66 -0.47 28.83
C GLU A 190 -31.70 -0.42 27.30
N ALA A 191 -31.77 0.74 26.70
CA ALA A 191 -31.71 0.94 25.25
C ALA A 191 -30.38 0.43 24.66
N PHE A 192 -29.25 0.74 25.31
CA PHE A 192 -27.97 0.22 24.90
C PHE A 192 -27.90 -1.32 24.98
N LYS A 193 -28.30 -1.90 26.10
CA LYS A 193 -28.37 -3.35 26.29
C LYS A 193 -29.29 -4.03 25.29
N TRP A 194 -30.40 -3.39 24.94
CA TRP A 194 -31.32 -3.89 23.91
C TRP A 194 -30.65 -3.99 22.55
N ILE A 195 -29.97 -2.91 22.10
CA ILE A 195 -29.22 -2.91 20.83
C ILE A 195 -28.13 -3.99 20.84
N GLN A 196 -27.39 -4.10 21.94
CA GLN A 196 -26.31 -5.09 22.09
C GLN A 196 -26.87 -6.53 22.01
N ARG A 197 -27.94 -6.83 22.75
CA ARG A 197 -28.56 -8.15 22.74
C ARG A 197 -29.10 -8.51 21.36
N ALA A 198 -29.82 -7.57 20.72
CA ALA A 198 -30.34 -7.75 19.37
C ALA A 198 -29.23 -8.01 18.33
N ALA A 199 -28.07 -7.41 18.48
CA ALA A 199 -26.93 -7.66 17.63
C ALA A 199 -26.36 -9.08 17.85
N MET A 200 -26.27 -9.53 19.10
CA MET A 200 -25.80 -10.88 19.45
C MET A 200 -26.78 -11.95 18.95
N ASP A 201 -28.05 -11.79 19.22
CA ASP A 201 -29.10 -12.77 18.87
C ASP A 201 -29.21 -12.95 17.34
N ARG A 202 -29.03 -11.86 16.58
CA ARG A 202 -29.10 -11.88 15.12
C ARG A 202 -27.74 -12.11 14.44
N ARG A 203 -26.67 -12.30 15.22
CA ARG A 203 -25.28 -12.45 14.73
C ARG A 203 -24.88 -11.34 13.76
N THR A 204 -25.20 -10.12 14.10
CA THR A 204 -24.92 -8.93 13.30
C THR A 204 -24.21 -7.85 14.13
N THR A 205 -23.90 -6.71 13.52
CA THR A 205 -23.22 -5.60 14.20
C THR A 205 -24.22 -4.69 14.90
N MET A 206 -23.78 -3.99 15.97
CA MET A 206 -24.59 -2.94 16.60
C MET A 206 -24.96 -1.83 15.62
N LYS A 207 -24.10 -1.52 14.64
CA LYS A 207 -24.38 -0.57 13.57
C LYS A 207 -25.61 -0.98 12.75
N ALA A 208 -25.67 -2.24 12.31
CA ALA A 208 -26.80 -2.74 11.53
C ALA A 208 -28.11 -2.74 12.33
N VAL A 209 -28.06 -3.11 13.61
CA VAL A 209 -29.25 -3.04 14.48
C VAL A 209 -29.68 -1.59 14.68
N ALA A 210 -28.76 -0.69 14.97
CA ALA A 210 -29.05 0.73 15.16
C ALA A 210 -29.65 1.36 13.88
N GLN A 211 -29.15 0.97 12.71
CA GLN A 211 -29.70 1.42 11.43
C GLN A 211 -31.17 1.02 11.27
N VAL A 212 -31.49 -0.25 11.52
CA VAL A 212 -32.87 -0.75 11.47
C VAL A 212 -33.77 -0.01 12.47
N VAL A 213 -33.31 0.21 13.70
CA VAL A 213 -34.06 0.95 14.72
C VAL A 213 -34.35 2.37 14.24
N VAL A 214 -33.35 3.06 13.68
CA VAL A 214 -33.53 4.43 13.16
C VAL A 214 -34.51 4.44 11.98
N GLU A 215 -34.39 3.50 11.04
CA GLU A 215 -35.31 3.42 9.90
C GLU A 215 -36.77 3.11 10.30
N THR A 216 -36.94 2.25 11.32
CA THR A 216 -38.27 1.80 11.76
C THR A 216 -38.97 2.80 12.69
N LEU A 217 -38.22 3.48 13.57
CA LEU A 217 -38.80 4.31 14.61
C LEU A 217 -38.72 5.84 14.34
N ALA A 218 -37.96 6.25 13.29
CA ALA A 218 -37.89 7.68 12.92
C ALA A 218 -39.09 8.14 12.06
N THR A 219 -40.00 7.22 11.71
CA THR A 219 -41.25 7.50 10.99
C THR A 219 -42.35 7.74 12.00
#